data_435330bc4dbe56b6c2cffb12ad04f732
#
_entry.id   435330bc4dbe56b6c2cffb12ad04f732
#
_cell.length_a   1.000
_cell.length_b   1.000
_cell.length_c   1.000
_cell.angle_alpha   90.00
_cell.angle_beta   90.00
_cell.angle_gamma   90.00
#
_symmetry.space_group_name_H-M   'P 1'
#
loop_
_entity.id
_entity.type
_entity.pdbx_description
1 polymer ?
#
loop_
_entity_poly.entity_id
_entity_poly.type
_entity_poly.pdbx_seq_one_letter_code
_entity_poly.pdbx_strand_id
1 'polypeptide(L)'
;MPRSEKSGKAGAKARAPSPPRDADAREARDAGGLDRYDIALLGELQRDARQSNADLAARIGLSPAPTWRRVRRLEELGVITGYRAEIDRRKIGLGVLAFVRVDAERDNADATRALEDAIRGLPEVISCHYISGAGTFELQVLVTDLDAYSRWTMETLFRLPNVKDLHTSFSLGEIKASGSLPLGHLATR
;
A
#
# COMPACT_ATOMS: atom_id res chain seq x y z
N MET A 1 54.40 6.60 -11.51
CA MET A 1 53.02 6.88 -11.86
C MET A 1 52.16 5.79 -11.26
N PRO A 2 51.50 5.96 -10.10
CA PRO A 2 50.54 4.97 -9.59
C PRO A 2 49.14 5.29 -10.07
N ARG A 3 48.39 4.26 -10.48
CA ARG A 3 47.00 4.31 -10.89
C ARG A 3 46.09 4.46 -9.67
N SER A 4 45.19 5.43 -9.69
CA SER A 4 44.15 5.62 -8.67
C SER A 4 42.94 4.75 -9.02
N GLU A 5 42.69 3.73 -8.21
CA GLU A 5 41.43 2.98 -8.19
C GLU A 5 40.33 3.83 -7.52
N LYS A 6 39.31 4.19 -8.29
CA LYS A 6 38.07 4.76 -7.74
C LYS A 6 37.12 3.60 -7.41
N SER A 7 37.04 3.29 -6.12
CA SER A 7 36.00 2.41 -5.57
C SER A 7 34.64 3.12 -5.63
N GLY A 8 33.77 2.68 -6.55
CA GLY A 8 32.38 3.07 -6.62
C GLY A 8 31.55 2.26 -5.63
N LYS A 9 31.08 2.88 -4.54
CA LYS A 9 30.07 2.32 -3.65
C LYS A 9 28.71 2.31 -4.40
N ALA A 10 28.29 1.14 -4.86
CA ALA A 10 26.93 0.92 -5.32
C ALA A 10 25.98 0.94 -4.10
N GLY A 11 25.14 1.94 -4.03
CA GLY A 11 24.07 2.02 -3.04
C GLY A 11 23.01 0.94 -3.32
N ALA A 12 22.85 0.01 -2.41
CA ALA A 12 21.79 -0.99 -2.47
C ALA A 12 20.43 -0.28 -2.35
N LYS A 13 19.68 -0.16 -3.45
CA LYS A 13 18.26 0.22 -3.44
C LYS A 13 17.48 -0.87 -2.70
N ALA A 14 16.87 -0.53 -1.59
CA ALA A 14 15.95 -1.40 -0.87
C ALA A 14 14.78 -1.76 -1.81
N ARG A 15 14.66 -3.04 -2.13
CA ARG A 15 13.58 -3.60 -2.93
C ARG A 15 12.30 -3.56 -2.10
N ALA A 16 11.27 -2.88 -2.60
CA ALA A 16 9.95 -2.90 -1.98
C ALA A 16 9.44 -4.35 -1.87
N PRO A 17 8.81 -4.73 -0.75
CA PRO A 17 8.28 -6.08 -0.57
C PRO A 17 7.18 -6.33 -1.61
N SER A 18 7.28 -7.47 -2.30
CA SER A 18 6.22 -7.97 -3.17
C SER A 18 4.95 -8.24 -2.36
N PRO A 19 3.74 -8.06 -2.91
CA PRO A 19 2.51 -8.40 -2.20
C PRO A 19 2.53 -9.89 -1.83
N PRO A 20 2.03 -10.26 -0.64
CA PRO A 20 1.99 -11.65 -0.21
C PRO A 20 1.14 -12.48 -1.17
N ARG A 21 1.63 -13.63 -1.58
CA ARG A 21 0.87 -14.60 -2.38
C ARG A 21 -0.24 -15.19 -1.51
N ASP A 22 -1.34 -15.65 -2.12
CA ASP A 22 -2.47 -16.30 -1.41
C ASP A 22 -2.04 -17.48 -0.51
N ALA A 23 -0.88 -18.09 -0.79
CA ALA A 23 -0.25 -19.09 0.06
C ALA A 23 0.21 -18.52 1.40
N ASP A 24 0.83 -17.32 1.40
CA ASP A 24 1.35 -16.67 2.60
C ASP A 24 0.19 -16.24 3.54
N ALA A 25 -0.97 -15.89 2.94
CA ALA A 25 -2.18 -15.57 3.70
C ALA A 25 -2.84 -16.82 4.33
N ARG A 26 -2.63 -18.01 3.78
CA ARG A 26 -3.07 -19.29 4.37
C ARG A 26 -2.14 -19.75 5.51
N GLU A 27 -0.82 -19.65 5.34
CA GLU A 27 0.17 -19.98 6.37
C GLU A 27 0.05 -19.09 7.61
N ALA A 28 -0.27 -17.80 7.43
CA ALA A 28 -0.55 -16.89 8.55
C ALA A 28 -1.82 -17.29 9.36
N ARG A 29 -2.77 -18.00 8.74
CA ARG A 29 -3.97 -18.54 9.41
C ARG A 29 -3.67 -19.79 10.23
N ASP A 30 -2.66 -20.58 9.87
CA ASP A 30 -2.30 -21.84 10.53
C ASP A 30 -1.24 -21.62 11.64
N ALA A 31 -0.49 -20.54 11.63
CA ALA A 31 0.59 -20.24 12.58
C ALA A 31 0.13 -19.57 13.89
N GLY A 32 -0.96 -20.08 14.50
CA GLY A 32 -1.46 -19.63 15.80
C GLY A 32 -2.38 -18.41 15.69
N GLY A 33 -3.69 -18.67 15.69
CA GLY A 33 -4.75 -17.68 15.52
C GLY A 33 -4.59 -16.45 16.43
N LEU A 34 -5.03 -15.28 15.91
CA LEU A 34 -5.08 -14.04 16.68
C LEU A 34 -6.08 -14.19 17.84
N ASP A 35 -5.64 -13.93 19.07
CA ASP A 35 -6.52 -13.94 20.22
C ASP A 35 -7.23 -12.58 20.42
N ARG A 36 -8.14 -12.51 21.38
CA ARG A 36 -8.89 -11.30 21.70
C ARG A 36 -8.00 -10.08 22.00
N TYR A 37 -6.83 -10.31 22.57
CA TYR A 37 -5.89 -9.23 22.90
C TYR A 37 -5.15 -8.74 21.67
N ASP A 38 -4.79 -9.64 20.76
CA ASP A 38 -4.19 -9.30 19.46
C ASP A 38 -5.18 -8.46 18.63
N ILE A 39 -6.46 -8.87 18.58
CA ILE A 39 -7.53 -8.12 17.90
C ILE A 39 -7.72 -6.73 18.54
N ALA A 40 -7.74 -6.65 19.86
CA ALA A 40 -7.84 -5.37 20.58
C ALA A 40 -6.64 -4.46 20.28
N LEU A 41 -5.40 -5.00 20.28
CA LEU A 41 -4.18 -4.28 19.92
C LEU A 41 -4.27 -3.72 18.50
N LEU A 42 -4.65 -4.55 17.52
CA LEU A 42 -4.82 -4.10 16.15
C LEU A 42 -5.87 -2.99 16.04
N GLY A 43 -6.96 -3.09 16.79
CA GLY A 43 -7.99 -2.04 16.84
C GLY A 43 -7.46 -0.71 17.39
N GLU A 44 -6.70 -0.75 18.48
CA GLU A 44 -6.11 0.45 19.08
C GLU A 44 -5.02 1.06 18.18
N LEU A 45 -4.14 0.24 17.60
CA LEU A 45 -3.08 0.70 16.71
C LEU A 45 -3.63 1.29 15.40
N GLN A 46 -4.77 0.81 14.90
CA GLN A 46 -5.44 1.42 13.74
C GLN A 46 -6.06 2.79 14.07
N ARG A 47 -6.44 3.05 15.33
CA ARG A 47 -6.95 4.37 15.74
C ARG A 47 -5.82 5.38 15.92
N ASP A 48 -4.76 4.95 16.60
CA ASP A 48 -3.59 5.79 16.86
C ASP A 48 -2.35 4.90 17.03
N ALA A 49 -1.50 4.93 16.00
CA ALA A 49 -0.24 4.19 16.00
C ALA A 49 0.88 4.86 16.83
N ARG A 50 0.64 6.06 17.38
CA ARG A 50 1.63 6.80 18.18
C ARG A 50 1.47 6.58 19.67
N GLN A 51 0.51 5.76 20.10
CA GLN A 51 0.34 5.42 21.53
C GLN A 51 1.60 4.78 22.09
N SER A 52 1.92 5.11 23.35
CA SER A 52 2.96 4.42 24.07
C SER A 52 2.53 2.97 24.37
N ASN A 53 3.51 2.09 24.57
CA ASN A 53 3.21 0.71 24.97
C ASN A 53 2.47 0.63 26.33
N ALA A 54 2.69 1.59 27.20
CA ALA A 54 1.97 1.69 28.49
C ALA A 54 0.50 2.05 28.27
N ASP A 55 0.20 3.00 27.35
CA ASP A 55 -1.18 3.38 27.03
C ASP A 55 -1.93 2.23 26.34
N LEU A 56 -1.28 1.57 25.39
CA LEU A 56 -1.84 0.37 24.75
C LEU A 56 -2.17 -0.72 25.78
N ALA A 57 -1.24 -0.99 26.69
CA ALA A 57 -1.42 -1.99 27.76
C ALA A 57 -2.63 -1.66 28.64
N ALA A 58 -2.75 -0.41 29.06
CA ALA A 58 -3.86 0.06 29.86
C ALA A 58 -5.22 -0.10 29.16
N ARG A 59 -5.28 0.22 27.84
CA ARG A 59 -6.50 0.14 27.04
C ARG A 59 -7.01 -1.29 26.84
N ILE A 60 -6.08 -2.26 26.70
CA ILE A 60 -6.44 -3.66 26.45
C ILE A 60 -6.47 -4.51 27.73
N GLY A 61 -6.20 -3.91 28.91
CA GLY A 61 -6.22 -4.61 30.18
C GLY A 61 -5.05 -5.58 30.39
N LEU A 62 -3.87 -5.26 29.87
CA LEU A 62 -2.64 -6.03 30.07
C LEU A 62 -1.57 -5.18 30.77
N SER A 63 -0.49 -5.84 31.23
CA SER A 63 0.73 -5.13 31.63
C SER A 63 1.63 -4.80 30.42
N PRO A 64 2.53 -3.80 30.53
CA PRO A 64 3.35 -3.35 29.41
C PRO A 64 4.21 -4.42 28.75
N ALA A 65 4.83 -5.34 29.53
CA ALA A 65 5.73 -6.33 28.99
C ALA A 65 5.06 -7.37 28.06
N PRO A 66 3.91 -7.99 28.40
CA PRO A 66 3.18 -8.85 27.48
C PRO A 66 2.60 -8.08 26.29
N THR A 67 2.18 -6.83 26.45
CA THR A 67 1.70 -5.99 25.36
C THR A 67 2.80 -5.78 24.32
N TRP A 68 3.99 -5.38 24.74
CA TRP A 68 5.13 -5.22 23.85
C TRP A 68 5.48 -6.51 23.09
N ARG A 69 5.49 -7.67 23.76
CA ARG A 69 5.78 -8.96 23.11
C ARG A 69 4.74 -9.31 22.05
N ARG A 70 3.46 -8.96 22.28
CA ARG A 70 2.38 -9.18 21.32
C ARG A 70 2.53 -8.28 20.09
N VAL A 71 2.81 -7.00 20.27
CA VAL A 71 3.06 -6.08 19.15
C VAL A 71 4.20 -6.59 18.30
N ARG A 72 5.34 -6.94 18.91
CA ARG A 72 6.49 -7.52 18.20
C ARG A 72 6.13 -8.79 17.44
N ARG A 73 5.38 -9.70 18.07
CA ARG A 73 4.90 -10.91 17.40
C ARG A 73 4.02 -10.59 16.18
N LEU A 74 3.12 -9.62 16.27
CA LEU A 74 2.27 -9.22 15.15
C LEU A 74 3.06 -8.59 14.01
N GLU A 75 4.13 -7.85 14.31
CA GLU A 75 5.09 -7.34 13.34
C GLU A 75 5.89 -8.48 12.67
N GLU A 76 6.41 -9.41 13.46
CA GLU A 76 7.18 -10.56 12.98
C GLU A 76 6.34 -11.51 12.11
N LEU A 77 5.06 -11.68 12.42
CA LEU A 77 4.11 -12.43 11.62
C LEU A 77 3.65 -11.67 10.35
N GLY A 78 4.06 -10.41 10.18
CA GLY A 78 3.62 -9.57 9.07
C GLY A 78 2.14 -9.19 9.11
N VAL A 79 1.45 -9.38 10.24
CA VAL A 79 0.07 -8.88 10.46
C VAL A 79 0.07 -7.36 10.54
N ILE A 80 1.08 -6.79 11.21
CA ILE A 80 1.40 -5.36 11.15
C ILE A 80 2.51 -5.20 10.11
N THR A 81 2.18 -4.63 8.97
CA THR A 81 3.11 -4.43 7.86
C THR A 81 3.88 -3.11 7.94
N GLY A 82 3.50 -2.22 8.85
CA GLY A 82 4.14 -0.93 9.05
C GLY A 82 3.22 0.11 9.68
N TYR A 83 3.79 1.27 9.94
CA TYR A 83 3.11 2.45 10.49
C TYR A 83 3.27 3.60 9.51
N ARG A 84 2.18 4.32 9.23
CA ARG A 84 2.19 5.43 8.28
C ARG A 84 1.51 6.64 8.88
N ALA A 85 2.02 7.83 8.53
CA ALA A 85 1.32 9.07 8.82
C ALA A 85 0.19 9.28 7.81
N GLU A 86 -0.98 9.68 8.27
CA GLU A 86 -2.02 10.22 7.41
C GLU A 86 -1.72 11.67 7.06
N ILE A 87 -1.63 11.97 5.78
CA ILE A 87 -1.30 13.30 5.27
C ILE A 87 -2.50 13.86 4.53
N ASP A 88 -2.95 15.05 4.91
CA ASP A 88 -3.96 15.78 4.16
C ASP A 88 -3.37 16.22 2.81
N ARG A 89 -3.73 15.50 1.75
CA ARG A 89 -3.23 15.72 0.40
C ARG A 89 -3.48 17.14 -0.12
N ARG A 90 -4.60 17.76 0.30
CA ARG A 90 -4.94 19.13 -0.13
C ARG A 90 -4.02 20.16 0.49
N LYS A 91 -3.62 19.95 1.75
CA LYS A 91 -2.68 20.85 2.44
C LYS A 91 -1.26 20.82 1.87
N ILE A 92 -0.90 19.74 1.18
CA ILE A 92 0.38 19.63 0.47
C ILE A 92 0.25 19.89 -1.03
N GLY A 93 -0.90 20.41 -1.49
CA GLY A 93 -1.11 20.85 -2.87
C GLY A 93 -1.57 19.77 -3.85
N LEU A 94 -1.86 18.54 -3.41
CA LEU A 94 -2.41 17.47 -4.26
C LEU A 94 -3.93 17.59 -4.34
N GLY A 95 -4.41 18.47 -5.23
CA GLY A 95 -5.82 18.85 -5.35
C GLY A 95 -6.70 17.80 -6.03
N VAL A 96 -6.15 17.05 -6.98
CA VAL A 96 -6.92 16.15 -7.85
C VAL A 96 -6.60 14.69 -7.51
N LEU A 97 -7.65 13.92 -7.21
CA LEU A 97 -7.63 12.46 -7.15
C LEU A 97 -8.39 11.92 -8.37
N ALA A 98 -7.70 11.12 -9.17
CA ALA A 98 -8.28 10.42 -10.31
C ALA A 98 -8.28 8.90 -10.08
N PHE A 99 -9.35 8.25 -10.54
CA PHE A 99 -9.45 6.80 -10.69
C PHE A 99 -9.25 6.50 -12.17
N VAL A 100 -8.17 5.80 -12.49
CA VAL A 100 -7.81 5.50 -13.87
C VAL A 100 -7.89 4.00 -14.09
N ARG A 101 -8.86 3.61 -14.92
CA ARG A 101 -8.95 2.23 -15.39
C ARG A 101 -8.11 2.08 -16.63
N VAL A 102 -7.23 1.09 -16.60
CA VAL A 102 -6.32 0.75 -17.69
C VAL A 102 -6.75 -0.58 -18.28
N ASP A 103 -7.03 -0.60 -19.58
CA ASP A 103 -7.18 -1.83 -20.35
C ASP A 103 -5.85 -2.24 -20.95
N ALA A 104 -5.46 -3.49 -20.69
CA ALA A 104 -4.23 -4.07 -21.18
C ALA A 104 -4.50 -5.42 -21.90
N GLU A 105 -3.62 -5.83 -22.79
CA GLU A 105 -3.68 -7.18 -23.36
C GLU A 105 -3.39 -8.22 -22.30
N ARG A 106 -4.29 -9.22 -22.19
CA ARG A 106 -4.16 -10.28 -21.17
C ARG A 106 -3.36 -11.49 -21.66
N ASP A 107 -3.20 -11.63 -22.98
CA ASP A 107 -2.61 -12.81 -23.59
C ASP A 107 -1.07 -12.80 -23.59
N ASN A 108 -0.44 -11.70 -23.15
CA ASN A 108 0.99 -11.56 -23.06
C ASN A 108 1.44 -11.30 -21.62
N ALA A 109 1.83 -12.36 -20.91
CA ALA A 109 2.24 -12.30 -19.52
C ALA A 109 3.49 -11.44 -19.27
N ASP A 110 4.41 -11.35 -20.24
CA ASP A 110 5.63 -10.56 -20.11
C ASP A 110 5.33 -9.08 -20.28
N ALA A 111 4.46 -8.72 -21.24
CA ALA A 111 4.00 -7.35 -21.42
C ALA A 111 3.16 -6.87 -20.21
N THR A 112 2.35 -7.75 -19.63
CA THR A 112 1.59 -7.44 -18.40
C THR A 112 2.53 -7.18 -17.23
N ARG A 113 3.57 -8.00 -17.04
CA ARG A 113 4.59 -7.77 -16.01
C ARG A 113 5.36 -6.46 -16.20
N ALA A 114 5.73 -6.16 -17.45
CA ALA A 114 6.39 -4.89 -17.77
C ALA A 114 5.52 -3.68 -17.44
N LEU A 115 4.21 -3.76 -17.69
CA LEU A 115 3.24 -2.74 -17.30
C LEU A 115 3.13 -2.61 -15.78
N GLU A 116 3.02 -3.72 -15.06
CA GLU A 116 2.99 -3.71 -13.58
C GLU A 116 4.23 -3.07 -12.97
N ASP A 117 5.41 -3.40 -13.47
CA ASP A 117 6.67 -2.85 -12.98
C ASP A 117 6.80 -1.36 -13.30
N ALA A 118 6.32 -0.94 -14.48
CA ALA A 118 6.27 0.47 -14.85
C ALA A 118 5.32 1.24 -13.91
N ILE A 119 4.10 0.74 -13.67
CA ILE A 119 3.12 1.37 -12.76
C ILE A 119 3.67 1.49 -11.33
N ARG A 120 4.37 0.48 -10.83
CA ARG A 120 5.01 0.54 -9.49
C ARG A 120 6.04 1.65 -9.35
N GLY A 121 6.64 2.07 -10.45
CA GLY A 121 7.63 3.16 -10.49
C GLY A 121 7.03 4.56 -10.52
N LEU A 122 5.71 4.71 -10.68
CA LEU A 122 5.07 6.02 -10.84
C LEU A 122 4.72 6.61 -9.46
N PRO A 123 5.32 7.74 -9.05
CA PRO A 123 5.07 8.35 -7.75
C PRO A 123 3.66 8.95 -7.62
N GLU A 124 3.03 9.31 -8.72
CA GLU A 124 1.67 9.83 -8.75
C GLU A 124 0.63 8.74 -8.48
N VAL A 125 0.97 7.47 -8.70
CA VAL A 125 0.09 6.32 -8.47
C VAL A 125 0.20 5.88 -7.02
N ILE A 126 -0.82 6.16 -6.23
CA ILE A 126 -0.86 5.81 -4.79
C ILE A 126 -1.41 4.42 -4.52
N SER A 127 -2.19 3.86 -5.44
CA SER A 127 -2.62 2.46 -5.42
C SER A 127 -2.90 1.95 -6.83
N CYS A 128 -2.72 0.65 -7.02
CA CYS A 128 -3.07 -0.06 -8.26
C CYS A 128 -3.62 -1.43 -7.91
N HIS A 129 -4.76 -1.77 -8.49
CA HIS A 129 -5.42 -3.06 -8.31
C HIS A 129 -5.62 -3.75 -9.65
N TYR A 130 -5.35 -5.06 -9.70
CA TYR A 130 -5.82 -5.91 -10.78
C TYR A 130 -7.29 -6.18 -10.56
N ILE A 131 -8.15 -5.82 -11.51
CA ILE A 131 -9.60 -5.91 -11.36
C ILE A 131 -10.21 -6.95 -12.30
N SER A 132 -11.34 -7.53 -11.88
CA SER A 132 -12.20 -8.34 -12.72
C SER A 132 -13.24 -7.47 -13.42
N GLY A 133 -13.68 -7.87 -14.62
CA GLY A 133 -14.69 -7.13 -15.39
C GLY A 133 -14.08 -6.23 -16.45
N ALA A 134 -14.65 -5.04 -16.63
CA ALA A 134 -14.14 -4.08 -17.59
C ALA A 134 -12.82 -3.45 -17.07
N GLY A 135 -11.81 -3.41 -17.94
CA GLY A 135 -10.46 -2.99 -17.56
C GLY A 135 -9.61 -4.12 -17.01
N THR A 136 -8.31 -3.87 -16.95
CA THR A 136 -7.32 -4.80 -16.39
C THR A 136 -6.82 -4.30 -15.05
N PHE A 137 -6.53 -3.00 -14.94
CA PHE A 137 -6.04 -2.35 -13.73
C PHE A 137 -6.92 -1.16 -13.36
N GLU A 138 -7.01 -0.88 -12.08
CA GLU A 138 -7.56 0.38 -11.57
C GLU A 138 -6.51 1.05 -10.68
N LEU A 139 -6.15 2.27 -11.08
CA LEU A 139 -5.16 3.10 -10.41
C LEU A 139 -5.85 4.23 -9.67
N GLN A 140 -5.33 4.58 -8.50
CA GLN A 140 -5.60 5.85 -7.85
C GLN A 140 -4.40 6.77 -8.05
N VAL A 141 -4.64 7.93 -8.64
CA VAL A 141 -3.61 8.88 -9.06
C VAL A 141 -3.84 10.21 -8.36
N LEU A 142 -2.79 10.76 -7.75
CA LEU A 142 -2.81 12.08 -7.13
C LEU A 142 -1.91 13.04 -7.89
N VAL A 143 -2.48 14.19 -8.26
CA VAL A 143 -1.77 15.29 -8.92
C VAL A 143 -2.23 16.65 -8.34
N THR A 144 -1.52 17.71 -8.68
CA THR A 144 -1.81 19.05 -8.19
C THR A 144 -3.13 19.60 -8.75
N ASP A 145 -3.34 19.47 -10.06
CA ASP A 145 -4.45 20.04 -10.81
C ASP A 145 -4.74 19.23 -12.07
N LEU A 146 -5.79 19.64 -12.83
CA LEU A 146 -6.20 18.95 -14.06
C LEU A 146 -5.18 19.12 -15.20
N ASP A 147 -4.47 20.23 -15.26
CA ASP A 147 -3.45 20.46 -16.28
C ASP A 147 -2.24 19.55 -16.04
N ALA A 148 -1.85 19.36 -14.77
CA ALA A 148 -0.84 18.40 -14.37
C ALA A 148 -1.27 16.96 -14.71
N TYR A 149 -2.56 16.61 -14.48
CA TYR A 149 -3.10 15.32 -14.87
C TYR A 149 -3.04 15.11 -16.38
N SER A 150 -3.44 16.09 -17.17
CA SER A 150 -3.43 16.02 -18.63
C SER A 150 -2.00 15.78 -19.18
N ARG A 151 -1.04 16.59 -18.71
CA ARG A 151 0.37 16.41 -19.10
C ARG A 151 0.89 15.01 -18.72
N TRP A 152 0.69 14.62 -17.46
CA TRP A 152 1.14 13.33 -16.96
C TRP A 152 0.54 12.15 -17.75
N THR A 153 -0.75 12.22 -18.10
CA THR A 153 -1.40 11.18 -18.91
C THR A 153 -0.75 11.06 -20.29
N MET A 154 -0.52 12.19 -20.97
CA MET A 154 0.08 12.21 -22.31
C MET A 154 1.56 11.79 -22.31
N GLU A 155 2.31 12.20 -21.29
CA GLU A 155 3.75 11.99 -21.24
C GLU A 155 4.11 10.65 -20.59
N THR A 156 3.25 10.09 -19.76
CA THR A 156 3.55 8.91 -18.95
C THR A 156 2.59 7.76 -19.24
N LEU A 157 1.27 7.91 -19.01
CA LEU A 157 0.33 6.78 -19.11
C LEU A 157 0.23 6.22 -20.52
N PHE A 158 0.09 7.08 -21.53
CA PHE A 158 0.02 6.62 -22.92
C PHE A 158 1.32 6.03 -23.46
N ARG A 159 2.42 6.18 -22.72
CA ARG A 159 3.72 5.58 -23.07
C ARG A 159 4.01 4.27 -22.35
N LEU A 160 3.13 3.87 -21.43
CA LEU A 160 3.28 2.59 -20.75
C LEU A 160 3.12 1.43 -21.74
N PRO A 161 3.90 0.35 -21.58
CA PRO A 161 3.77 -0.82 -22.43
C PRO A 161 2.39 -1.47 -22.25
N ASN A 162 1.87 -2.04 -23.33
CA ASN A 162 0.65 -2.88 -23.28
C ASN A 162 -0.64 -2.17 -22.87
N VAL A 163 -0.69 -0.85 -22.89
CA VAL A 163 -1.93 -0.08 -22.67
C VAL A 163 -2.73 -0.03 -23.96
N LYS A 164 -3.99 -0.49 -23.92
CA LYS A 164 -4.95 -0.43 -25.02
C LYS A 164 -5.88 0.77 -24.92
N ASP A 165 -6.43 1.00 -23.73
CA ASP A 165 -7.40 2.05 -23.48
C ASP A 165 -7.30 2.55 -22.05
N LEU A 166 -7.75 3.78 -21.82
CA LEU A 166 -7.75 4.46 -20.54
C LEU A 166 -9.10 5.12 -20.27
N HIS A 167 -9.68 4.81 -19.13
CA HIS A 167 -10.90 5.49 -18.65
C HIS A 167 -10.60 6.20 -17.34
N THR A 168 -10.82 7.51 -17.30
CA THR A 168 -10.58 8.32 -16.12
C THR A 168 -11.88 8.83 -15.52
N SER A 169 -11.97 8.71 -14.19
CA SER A 169 -12.98 9.36 -13.38
C SER A 169 -12.31 10.20 -12.30
N PHE A 170 -12.78 11.43 -12.09
CA PHE A 170 -12.26 12.30 -11.05
C PHE A 170 -13.11 12.22 -9.80
N SER A 171 -12.47 12.19 -8.63
CA SER A 171 -13.15 12.31 -7.35
C SER A 171 -13.72 13.71 -7.18
N LEU A 172 -15.05 13.83 -7.09
CA LEU A 172 -15.72 15.09 -6.79
C LEU A 172 -15.72 15.42 -5.30
N GLY A 173 -15.53 14.39 -4.45
CA GLY A 173 -15.46 14.53 -3.00
C GLY A 173 -15.21 13.20 -2.34
N GLU A 174 -14.61 13.22 -1.17
CA GLU A 174 -14.38 12.05 -0.35
C GLU A 174 -15.45 11.95 0.72
N ILE A 175 -16.25 10.89 0.67
CA ILE A 175 -17.33 10.62 1.65
C ILE A 175 -16.77 9.87 2.85
N LYS A 176 -15.79 8.99 2.60
CA LYS A 176 -15.13 8.20 3.62
C LYS A 176 -13.67 7.99 3.20
N ALA A 177 -12.75 8.47 4.03
CA ALA A 177 -11.34 8.19 3.86
C ALA A 177 -11.04 6.70 4.05
N SER A 178 -9.89 6.24 3.53
CA SER A 178 -9.38 4.91 3.83
C SER A 178 -9.26 4.75 5.34
N GLY A 179 -10.13 3.96 5.89
CA GLY A 179 -10.25 3.79 7.33
C GLY A 179 -9.61 2.51 7.84
N SER A 180 -9.81 2.27 9.12
CA SER A 180 -9.40 1.03 9.77
C SER A 180 -10.03 -0.19 9.09
N LEU A 181 -9.26 -1.27 8.98
CA LEU A 181 -9.75 -2.55 8.49
C LEU A 181 -10.82 -3.12 9.45
N PRO A 182 -11.89 -3.73 8.94
CA PRO A 182 -12.91 -4.35 9.77
C PRO A 182 -12.36 -5.62 10.42
N LEU A 183 -12.27 -5.64 11.76
CA LEU A 183 -11.76 -6.78 12.53
C LEU A 183 -12.86 -7.70 13.07
N GLY A 184 -14.13 -7.38 12.82
CA GLY A 184 -15.29 -8.12 13.40
C GLY A 184 -15.32 -9.61 13.04
N HIS A 185 -14.82 -9.98 11.85
CA HIS A 185 -14.74 -11.38 11.41
C HIS A 185 -13.75 -12.24 12.23
N LEU A 186 -12.84 -11.61 12.97
CA LEU A 186 -11.88 -12.30 13.85
C LEU A 186 -12.47 -12.59 15.25
N ALA A 187 -13.50 -11.84 15.67
CA ALA A 187 -14.12 -11.98 16.98
C ALA A 187 -15.09 -13.18 17.10
N THR A 188 -15.42 -13.84 15.98
CA THR A 188 -16.42 -14.91 15.89
C THR A 188 -15.80 -16.32 15.90
N ARG A 189 -14.53 -16.47 16.30
CA ARG A 189 -13.84 -17.78 16.40
C ARG A 189 -13.52 -18.15 17.81
#